data_46d50403a923d01a20882ef2e28d9947
#
_entry.id   46d50403a923d01a20882ef2e28d9947
#
_cell.length_a   1.000
_cell.length_b   1.000
_cell.length_c   1.000
_cell.angle_alpha   90.00
_cell.angle_beta   90.00
_cell.angle_gamma   90.00
#
_symmetry.space_group_name_H-M   'P 1'
#
loop_
_entity.id
_entity.type
_entity.pdbx_description
1 polymer ?
#
loop_
_entity_poly.entity_id
_entity_poly.type
_entity_poly.pdbx_seq_one_letter_code
_entity_poly.pdbx_strand_id
1 'polypeptide(L)'
;PKAIGTYSQAVRVGDTVYLSGQIPLVPETMALATGDMEAQIRRVFENLAAVAEAAGGSLADLVKLNVYLTDLGHFPLVNQVMASYFSEPYPARAAIGVAALPKGAAVEMDGILILP
;
A
#
# COMPACT_ATOMS: atom_id res chain seq x y z
N PRO A 1 -4.86 -9.67 0.74
CA PRO A 1 -6.30 -9.73 1.04
C PRO A 1 -7.16 -9.74 -0.21
N LYS A 2 -8.36 -10.26 -0.10
CA LYS A 2 -9.33 -10.21 -1.20
C LYS A 2 -9.91 -8.81 -1.33
N ALA A 3 -10.36 -8.47 -2.56
CA ALA A 3 -11.11 -7.24 -2.77
C ALA A 3 -12.43 -7.27 -1.97
N ILE A 4 -12.72 -6.17 -1.28
CA ILE A 4 -13.91 -6.06 -0.42
C ILE A 4 -15.05 -5.29 -1.09
N GLY A 5 -14.98 -5.08 -2.40
CA GLY A 5 -15.98 -4.34 -3.17
C GLY A 5 -15.89 -4.64 -4.65
N THR A 6 -16.51 -3.79 -5.44
CA THR A 6 -16.61 -3.95 -6.88
C THR A 6 -15.38 -3.39 -7.58
N TYR A 7 -14.21 -4.02 -7.37
CA TYR A 7 -12.96 -3.60 -8.00
C TYR A 7 -11.97 -4.76 -8.09
N SER A 8 -10.98 -4.62 -8.97
CA SER A 8 -9.85 -5.53 -9.08
C SER A 8 -8.74 -5.09 -8.13
N GLN A 9 -7.97 -6.04 -7.59
CA GLN A 9 -6.78 -5.73 -6.78
C GLN A 9 -5.71 -5.01 -7.60
N ALA A 10 -5.58 -5.36 -8.87
CA ALA A 10 -4.68 -4.71 -9.79
C ALA A 10 -5.20 -4.81 -11.22
N VAL A 11 -4.82 -3.85 -12.07
CA VAL A 11 -5.15 -3.86 -13.50
C VAL A 11 -3.86 -3.63 -14.28
N ARG A 12 -3.56 -4.53 -15.21
CA ARG A 12 -2.39 -4.43 -16.07
C ARG A 12 -2.78 -3.90 -17.45
N VAL A 13 -2.01 -2.91 -17.93
CA VAL A 13 -2.12 -2.39 -19.29
C VAL A 13 -0.70 -2.31 -19.86
N GLY A 14 -0.37 -3.18 -20.82
CA GLY A 14 1.03 -3.32 -21.26
C GLY A 14 1.89 -3.79 -20.09
N ASP A 15 2.94 -3.04 -19.78
CA ASP A 15 3.81 -3.32 -18.63
C ASP A 15 3.45 -2.49 -17.40
N THR A 16 2.43 -1.64 -17.50
CA THR A 16 1.96 -0.80 -16.40
C THR A 16 0.90 -1.54 -15.60
N VAL A 17 1.09 -1.60 -14.28
CA VAL A 17 0.13 -2.22 -13.36
C VAL A 17 -0.35 -1.16 -12.37
N TYR A 18 -1.65 -0.96 -12.34
CA TYR A 18 -2.31 -0.06 -11.38
C TYR A 18 -2.77 -0.89 -10.19
N LEU A 19 -2.25 -0.57 -9.01
CA LEU A 19 -2.58 -1.28 -7.78
C LEU A 19 -3.68 -0.55 -7.05
N SER A 20 -4.74 -1.26 -6.68
CA SER A 20 -5.81 -0.73 -5.84
C SER A 20 -5.29 -0.41 -4.45
N GLY A 21 -5.97 0.52 -3.77
CA GLY A 21 -5.64 0.91 -2.41
C GLY A 21 -5.69 -0.28 -1.45
N GLN A 22 -4.66 -0.38 -0.62
CA GLN A 22 -4.57 -1.40 0.42
C GLN A 22 -4.67 -0.73 1.79
N ILE A 23 -5.62 -1.18 2.59
CA ILE A 23 -5.70 -0.90 4.02
C ILE A 23 -5.06 -2.07 4.78
N PRO A 24 -4.73 -1.92 6.07
CA PRO A 24 -3.94 -2.97 6.76
C PRO A 24 -4.78 -4.19 7.15
N LEU A 25 -5.39 -4.85 6.18
CA LEU A 25 -6.14 -6.09 6.40
C LEU A 25 -5.20 -7.27 6.53
N VAL A 26 -5.49 -8.14 7.50
CA VAL A 26 -4.84 -9.43 7.63
C VAL A 26 -5.48 -10.38 6.62
N PRO A 27 -4.72 -10.97 5.67
CA PRO A 27 -5.32 -11.75 4.58
C PRO A 27 -6.19 -12.93 5.05
N GLU A 28 -5.78 -13.60 6.11
CA GLU A 28 -6.46 -14.80 6.61
C GLU A 28 -7.81 -14.48 7.24
N THR A 29 -7.94 -13.35 7.90
CA THR A 29 -9.15 -12.98 8.65
C THR A 29 -9.96 -11.87 8.00
N MET A 30 -9.35 -11.11 7.09
CA MET A 30 -9.91 -9.90 6.47
C MET A 30 -10.31 -8.83 7.50
N ALA A 31 -9.75 -8.91 8.71
CA ALA A 31 -9.88 -7.90 9.75
C ALA A 31 -8.67 -6.94 9.70
N LEU A 32 -8.86 -5.71 10.20
CA LEU A 32 -7.74 -4.78 10.33
C LEU A 32 -6.69 -5.36 11.29
N ALA A 33 -5.42 -5.18 10.94
CA ALA A 33 -4.31 -5.59 11.79
C ALA A 33 -4.42 -4.86 13.13
N THR A 34 -4.22 -5.60 14.21
CA THR A 34 -4.08 -5.04 15.55
C THR A 34 -2.63 -4.64 15.78
N GLY A 35 -2.39 -3.79 16.78
CA GLY A 35 -1.06 -3.32 17.11
C GLY A 35 -0.91 -1.83 16.82
N ASP A 36 0.35 -1.36 16.90
CA ASP A 36 0.66 0.06 16.73
C ASP A 36 0.65 0.48 15.25
N MET A 37 0.86 1.76 15.01
CA MET A 37 0.89 2.30 13.65
C MET A 37 2.01 1.71 12.81
N GLU A 38 3.16 1.39 13.40
CA GLU A 38 4.23 0.75 12.67
C GLU A 38 3.78 -0.61 12.11
N ALA A 39 3.12 -1.42 12.93
CA ALA A 39 2.60 -2.72 12.50
C ALA A 39 1.55 -2.57 11.39
N GLN A 40 0.69 -1.56 11.49
CA GLN A 40 -0.33 -1.30 10.48
C GLN A 40 0.29 -0.84 9.15
N ILE A 41 1.27 0.05 9.19
CA ILE A 41 1.98 0.51 7.99
C ILE A 41 2.71 -0.65 7.33
N ARG A 42 3.39 -1.51 8.11
CA ARG A 42 4.05 -2.71 7.59
C ARG A 42 3.06 -3.64 6.92
N ARG A 43 1.88 -3.82 7.51
CA ARG A 43 0.83 -4.68 6.91
C ARG A 43 0.39 -4.16 5.55
N VAL A 44 0.26 -2.85 5.38
CA VAL A 44 -0.07 -2.24 4.09
C VAL A 44 1.01 -2.54 3.05
N PHE A 45 2.28 -2.35 3.39
CA PHE A 45 3.38 -2.67 2.47
C PHE A 45 3.42 -4.15 2.11
N GLU A 46 3.20 -5.04 3.08
CA GLU A 46 3.13 -6.48 2.81
C GLU A 46 1.97 -6.81 1.87
N ASN A 47 0.82 -6.16 2.03
CA ASN A 47 -0.32 -6.35 1.14
C ASN A 47 -0.01 -5.85 -0.28
N LEU A 48 0.62 -4.68 -0.41
CA LEU A 48 1.06 -4.17 -1.72
C LEU A 48 2.07 -5.11 -2.36
N ALA A 49 3.02 -5.63 -1.58
CA ALA A 49 4.03 -6.58 -2.08
C ALA A 49 3.36 -7.83 -2.63
N ALA A 50 2.37 -8.37 -1.93
CA ALA A 50 1.65 -9.57 -2.38
C ALA A 50 0.92 -9.32 -3.71
N VAL A 51 0.28 -8.16 -3.87
CA VAL A 51 -0.40 -7.80 -5.13
C VAL A 51 0.62 -7.61 -6.25
N ALA A 52 1.74 -6.95 -5.99
CA ALA A 52 2.81 -6.75 -6.97
C ALA A 52 3.38 -8.09 -7.45
N GLU A 53 3.63 -9.02 -6.53
CA GLU A 53 4.14 -10.35 -6.87
C GLU A 53 3.12 -11.15 -7.69
N ALA A 54 1.84 -11.07 -7.34
CA ALA A 54 0.79 -11.72 -8.11
C ALA A 54 0.68 -11.15 -9.53
N ALA A 55 1.07 -9.90 -9.75
CA ALA A 55 1.08 -9.25 -11.06
C ALA A 55 2.37 -9.55 -11.86
N GLY A 56 3.35 -10.23 -11.28
CA GLY A 56 4.60 -10.61 -11.95
C GLY A 56 5.77 -9.68 -11.67
N GLY A 57 5.66 -8.80 -10.68
CA GLY A 57 6.72 -7.87 -10.29
C GLY A 57 7.01 -7.92 -8.80
N SER A 58 7.51 -6.83 -8.28
CA SER A 58 7.79 -6.67 -6.84
C SER A 58 7.69 -5.20 -6.45
N LEU A 59 7.81 -4.89 -5.17
CA LEU A 59 7.84 -3.49 -4.72
C LEU A 59 8.98 -2.69 -5.36
N ALA A 60 10.07 -3.34 -5.76
CA ALA A 60 11.17 -2.67 -6.46
C ALA A 60 10.76 -2.08 -7.81
N ASP A 61 9.67 -2.57 -8.40
CA ASP A 61 9.14 -2.09 -9.68
C ASP A 61 8.13 -0.96 -9.51
N LEU A 62 7.82 -0.57 -8.29
CA LEU A 62 6.88 0.51 -8.00
C LEU A 62 7.50 1.85 -8.37
N VAL A 63 6.79 2.61 -9.22
CA VAL A 63 7.26 3.93 -9.69
C VAL A 63 6.50 5.08 -9.07
N LYS A 64 5.30 4.82 -8.54
CA LYS A 64 4.47 5.80 -7.86
C LYS A 64 3.81 5.17 -6.66
N LEU A 65 3.86 5.84 -5.52
CA LEU A 65 3.18 5.45 -4.28
C LEU A 65 2.36 6.63 -3.77
N ASN A 66 1.08 6.40 -3.51
CA ASN A 66 0.23 7.37 -2.84
C ASN A 66 -0.08 6.86 -1.43
N VAL A 67 0.09 7.73 -0.44
CA VAL A 67 -0.12 7.41 0.97
C VAL A 67 -1.25 8.29 1.50
N TYR A 68 -2.26 7.67 2.10
CA TYR A 68 -3.41 8.34 2.69
C TYR A 68 -3.40 8.06 4.19
N LEU A 69 -3.42 9.11 5.01
CA LEU A 69 -3.40 9.02 6.46
C LEU A 69 -4.55 9.81 7.06
N THR A 70 -5.22 9.27 8.04
CA THR A 70 -6.22 10.03 8.81
C THR A 70 -5.55 11.01 9.77
N ASP A 71 -4.29 10.79 10.11
CA ASP A 71 -3.47 11.69 10.91
C ASP A 71 -2.08 11.83 10.28
N LEU A 72 -1.79 12.98 9.68
CA LEU A 72 -0.49 13.25 9.06
C LEU A 72 0.66 13.25 10.07
N GLY A 73 0.40 13.30 11.36
CA GLY A 73 1.41 13.12 12.40
C GLY A 73 2.15 11.79 12.30
N HIS A 74 1.57 10.79 11.63
CA HIS A 74 2.20 9.49 11.39
C HIS A 74 3.10 9.45 10.16
N PHE A 75 3.19 10.54 9.40
CA PHE A 75 4.00 10.57 8.18
C PHE A 75 5.49 10.25 8.40
N PRO A 76 6.15 10.77 9.45
CA PRO A 76 7.55 10.40 9.72
C PRO A 76 7.73 8.90 9.93
N LEU A 77 6.74 8.22 10.52
CA LEU A 77 6.78 6.77 10.72
C LEU A 77 6.66 6.03 9.38
N VAL A 78 5.84 6.54 8.46
CA VAL A 78 5.75 5.97 7.10
C VAL A 78 7.11 6.03 6.42
N ASN A 79 7.82 7.17 6.49
CA ASN A 79 9.17 7.31 5.95
C ASN A 79 10.12 6.27 6.53
N GLN A 80 10.09 6.09 7.84
CA GLN A 80 10.96 5.15 8.54
C GLN A 80 10.70 3.71 8.12
N VAL A 81 9.44 3.30 8.06
CA VAL A 81 9.07 1.95 7.65
C VAL A 81 9.35 1.72 6.17
N MET A 82 9.07 2.73 5.33
CA MET A 82 9.30 2.66 3.88
C MET A 82 10.76 2.36 3.57
N ALA A 83 11.69 2.88 4.35
CA ALA A 83 13.12 2.62 4.18
C ALA A 83 13.47 1.13 4.32
N SER A 84 12.65 0.35 5.00
CA SER A 84 12.83 -1.11 5.13
C SER A 84 12.35 -1.90 3.91
N TYR A 85 11.51 -1.29 3.06
CA TYR A 85 10.89 -1.98 1.93
C TYR A 85 11.41 -1.51 0.57
N PHE A 86 12.04 -0.34 0.52
CA PHE A 86 12.52 0.27 -0.73
C PHE A 86 13.98 0.68 -0.60
N SER A 87 14.67 0.64 -1.74
CA SER A 87 15.99 1.21 -1.89
C SER A 87 15.97 2.20 -3.06
N GLU A 88 17.00 3.03 -3.17
CA GLU A 88 17.11 3.96 -4.30
C GLU A 88 17.21 3.22 -5.64
N PRO A 89 16.55 3.74 -6.69
CA PRO A 89 15.72 4.94 -6.69
C PRO A 89 14.34 4.67 -6.05
N TYR A 90 13.94 5.57 -5.14
CA TYR A 90 12.63 5.45 -4.50
C TYR A 90 11.51 5.77 -5.49
N PRO A 91 10.28 5.22 -5.31
CA PRO A 91 9.15 5.63 -6.13
C PRO A 91 8.82 7.11 -5.89
N ALA A 92 8.26 7.76 -6.90
CA ALA A 92 7.63 9.06 -6.71
C ALA A 92 6.47 8.90 -5.73
N ARG A 93 6.23 9.89 -4.86
CA ARG A 93 5.28 9.72 -3.76
C ARG A 93 4.49 10.99 -3.49
N ALA A 94 3.21 10.81 -3.11
CA ALA A 94 2.39 11.83 -2.46
C ALA A 94 1.88 11.25 -1.14
N ALA A 95 1.80 12.08 -0.11
CA ALA A 95 1.18 11.72 1.15
C ALA A 95 0.20 12.81 1.53
N ILE A 96 -1.06 12.43 1.75
CA ILE A 96 -2.14 13.36 2.06
C ILE A 96 -2.94 12.92 3.28
N GLY A 97 -3.45 13.90 4.03
CA GLY A 97 -4.39 13.66 5.10
C GLY A 97 -5.80 13.54 4.55
N VAL A 98 -6.56 12.59 5.05
CA VAL A 98 -7.94 12.35 4.67
C VAL A 98 -8.83 12.29 5.90
N ALA A 99 -10.14 12.55 5.71
CA ALA A 99 -11.07 12.55 6.83
C ALA A 99 -11.34 11.16 7.39
N ALA A 100 -11.40 10.15 6.51
CA ALA A 100 -11.68 8.77 6.90
C ALA A 100 -11.21 7.81 5.80
N LEU A 101 -11.04 6.55 6.17
CA LEU A 101 -10.69 5.45 5.27
C LEU A 101 -11.63 4.27 5.49
N PRO A 102 -11.72 3.34 4.52
CA PRO A 102 -12.60 2.18 4.67
C PRO A 102 -12.31 1.39 5.95
N LYS A 103 -13.35 0.85 6.56
CA LYS A 103 -13.30 0.04 7.78
C LYS A 103 -12.66 0.75 8.98
N GLY A 104 -12.60 2.08 8.95
CA GLY A 104 -11.96 2.84 10.02
C GLY A 104 -10.44 2.72 10.03
N ALA A 105 -9.83 2.35 8.91
CA ALA A 105 -8.37 2.28 8.80
C ALA A 105 -7.74 3.65 9.01
N ALA A 106 -6.51 3.65 9.52
CA ALA A 106 -5.73 4.88 9.75
C ALA A 106 -4.75 5.16 8.61
N VAL A 107 -4.50 4.19 7.75
CA VAL A 107 -3.55 4.28 6.63
C VAL A 107 -4.06 3.46 5.45
N GLU A 108 -3.84 3.99 4.25
CA GLU A 108 -4.10 3.31 2.98
C GLU A 108 -3.03 3.72 1.99
N MET A 109 -2.64 2.81 1.11
CA MET A 109 -1.69 3.13 0.05
C MET A 109 -2.12 2.47 -1.25
N ASP A 110 -1.90 3.17 -2.36
CA ASP A 110 -2.01 2.62 -3.70
C ASP A 110 -0.77 2.98 -4.51
N GLY A 111 -0.65 2.46 -5.70
CA GLY A 111 0.54 2.74 -6.48
C GLY A 111 0.45 2.28 -7.92
N ILE A 112 1.51 2.61 -8.65
CA ILE A 112 1.70 2.23 -10.05
C ILE A 112 3.04 1.52 -10.17
N LEU A 113 3.02 0.37 -10.84
CA LEU A 113 4.14 -0.52 -11.02
C LEU A 113 4.41 -0.67 -12.52
N ILE A 114 5.68 -0.67 -12.90
CA ILE A 114 6.10 -0.97 -14.26
C ILE A 114 6.86 -2.31 -14.22
N LEU A 115 6.32 -3.32 -14.90
CA LEU A 115 6.94 -4.65 -14.95
C LEU A 115 8.27 -4.61 -15.69
N PRO A 116 9.26 -5.40 -15.25
CA PRO A 116 10.56 -5.48 -15.92
C PRO A 116 10.47 -6.12 -17.30
#